data_96d169bc220716ec908f548bbed22899
#
_entry.id   96d169bc220716ec908f548bbed22899
#
_cell.length_a   1.000
_cell.length_b   1.000
_cell.length_c   1.000
_cell.angle_alpha   90.00
_cell.angle_beta   90.00
_cell.angle_gamma   90.00
#
_symmetry.space_group_name_H-M   'P 1'
#
loop_
_entity.id
_entity.type
_entity.pdbx_description
1 polymer ?
#
loop_
_entity_poly.entity_id
_entity_poly.type
_entity_poly.pdbx_seq_one_letter_code
_entity_poly.pdbx_strand_id
1 'polypeptide(L)'
;GTTLLLNILSCHSKKIKTLKLYHTLFPSVTFIKMVNLISRIDKLIGAPLKGFFKLISSKGFKGWDGIHATGLNKNEEDEGLWYLSFLTPAVALFTPYTSEFSYLNVYDNLDKPTISKSMKFYVSSLRRIYYALGNDGTFLIKSVMSSGRVQSIKQNFPESQLIHVKRSIHKTLPSYISMFSKTWNLISPEIEPKEYKALGQTAIDFFNHTSKYINNTNAHIVDYEDLIKDPLSTAMKLLDD
;
A
#
# COMPACT_ATOMS: atom_id res chain seq x y z
N GLY A 1 8.17 -8.80 0.04
CA GLY A 1 7.79 -9.39 1.34
C GLY A 1 6.37 -9.04 1.75
N THR A 2 6.04 -7.77 1.85
CA THR A 2 4.72 -7.31 2.34
C THR A 2 3.54 -7.83 1.52
N THR A 3 3.67 -7.92 0.19
CA THR A 3 2.60 -8.47 -0.68
C THR A 3 2.41 -9.97 -0.44
N LEU A 4 3.50 -10.72 -0.27
CA LEU A 4 3.45 -12.15 0.05
C LEU A 4 2.73 -12.36 1.39
N LEU A 5 3.16 -11.65 2.42
CA LEU A 5 2.56 -11.72 3.75
C LEU A 5 1.07 -11.35 3.74
N LEU A 6 0.70 -10.24 3.07
CA LEU A 6 -0.70 -9.84 2.91
C LEU A 6 -1.55 -10.95 2.29
N ASN A 7 -1.06 -11.59 1.23
CA ASN A 7 -1.79 -12.64 0.54
C ASN A 7 -1.97 -13.88 1.42
N ILE A 8 -0.93 -14.31 2.14
CA ILE A 8 -1.03 -15.46 3.04
C ILE A 8 -2.03 -15.18 4.16
N LEU A 9 -1.88 -14.06 4.86
CA LEU A 9 -2.78 -13.69 5.96
C LEU A 9 -4.23 -13.53 5.48
N SER A 10 -4.45 -12.94 4.31
CA SER A 10 -5.81 -12.77 3.75
C SER A 10 -6.48 -14.07 3.31
N CYS A 11 -5.70 -15.11 3.01
CA CYS A 11 -6.25 -16.44 2.68
C CYS A 11 -6.60 -17.26 3.91
N HIS A 12 -5.96 -16.99 5.06
CA HIS A 12 -6.12 -17.81 6.26
C HIS A 12 -7.51 -17.68 6.90
N SER A 13 -8.11 -16.51 6.87
CA SER A 13 -9.39 -16.28 7.54
C SER A 13 -10.34 -15.43 6.72
N LYS A 14 -11.61 -15.89 6.63
CA LYS A 14 -12.71 -15.08 6.07
C LYS A 14 -12.99 -13.81 6.88
N LYS A 15 -12.50 -13.75 8.11
CA LYS A 15 -12.62 -12.57 8.98
C LYS A 15 -11.60 -11.49 8.66
N ILE A 16 -10.54 -11.78 7.87
CA ILE A 16 -9.57 -10.78 7.46
C ILE A 16 -10.08 -10.06 6.20
N LYS A 17 -10.29 -8.77 6.33
CA LYS A 17 -10.66 -7.87 5.24
C LYS A 17 -9.43 -7.12 4.76
N THR A 18 -9.30 -6.93 3.45
CA THR A 18 -8.18 -6.23 2.84
C THR A 18 -8.67 -5.14 1.90
N LEU A 19 -7.80 -4.20 1.58
CA LEU A 19 -8.05 -3.21 0.54
C LEU A 19 -7.92 -3.84 -0.84
N LYS A 20 -8.75 -3.36 -1.78
CA LYS A 20 -8.61 -3.59 -3.22
C LYS A 20 -8.42 -2.26 -3.92
N LEU A 21 -7.83 -2.26 -5.10
CA LEU A 21 -7.54 -1.02 -5.82
C LEU A 21 -8.78 -0.12 -5.97
N TYR A 22 -9.94 -0.67 -6.35
CA TYR A 22 -11.15 0.14 -6.50
C TYR A 22 -11.68 0.72 -5.17
N HIS A 23 -11.33 0.12 -4.01
CA HIS A 23 -11.67 0.70 -2.70
C HIS A 23 -10.89 1.99 -2.45
N THR A 24 -9.63 2.02 -2.85
CA THR A 24 -8.74 3.16 -2.57
C THR A 24 -8.97 4.31 -3.55
N LEU A 25 -9.30 4.00 -4.80
CA LEU A 25 -9.65 5.01 -5.81
C LEU A 25 -11.02 5.65 -5.56
N PHE A 26 -11.98 4.87 -5.07
CA PHE A 26 -13.36 5.30 -4.81
C PHE A 26 -13.81 4.88 -3.41
N PRO A 27 -13.35 5.55 -2.33
CA PRO A 27 -13.64 5.18 -0.95
C PRO A 27 -15.07 5.59 -0.53
N SER A 28 -16.05 5.11 -1.29
CA SER A 28 -17.49 5.38 -1.13
C SER A 28 -18.25 4.13 -0.74
N VAL A 29 -19.04 4.20 0.33
CA VAL A 29 -19.90 3.10 0.78
C VAL A 29 -20.85 2.65 -0.32
N THR A 30 -21.53 3.60 -0.97
CA THR A 30 -22.48 3.32 -2.04
C THR A 30 -21.82 2.64 -3.22
N PHE A 31 -20.68 3.18 -3.67
CA PHE A 31 -19.94 2.62 -4.79
C PHE A 31 -19.48 1.18 -4.51
N ILE A 32 -18.88 0.93 -3.35
CA ILE A 32 -18.39 -0.40 -2.98
C ILE A 32 -19.55 -1.40 -2.87
N LYS A 33 -20.67 -1.02 -2.23
CA LYS A 33 -21.84 -1.88 -2.13
C LYS A 33 -22.45 -2.17 -3.51
N MET A 34 -22.49 -1.18 -4.41
CA MET A 34 -22.97 -1.35 -5.79
C MET A 34 -22.07 -2.34 -6.56
N VAL A 35 -20.74 -2.18 -6.50
CA VAL A 35 -19.79 -3.11 -7.14
C VAL A 35 -19.97 -4.53 -6.60
N ASN A 36 -20.13 -4.67 -5.30
CA ASN A 36 -20.35 -5.97 -4.67
C ASN A 36 -21.71 -6.60 -5.11
N LEU A 37 -22.76 -5.80 -5.24
CA LEU A 37 -24.07 -6.26 -5.73
C LEU A 37 -23.97 -6.72 -7.19
N ILE A 38 -23.39 -5.91 -8.06
CA ILE A 38 -23.16 -6.25 -9.48
C ILE A 38 -22.34 -7.55 -9.59
N SER A 39 -21.27 -7.69 -8.78
CA SER A 39 -20.46 -8.91 -8.77
C SER A 39 -21.23 -10.16 -8.33
N ARG A 40 -22.20 -10.01 -7.41
CA ARG A 40 -23.09 -11.13 -6.99
C ARG A 40 -24.03 -11.52 -8.12
N ILE A 41 -24.67 -10.54 -8.75
CA ILE A 41 -25.60 -10.76 -9.88
C ILE A 41 -24.83 -11.41 -11.05
N ASP A 42 -23.66 -10.87 -11.40
CA ASP A 42 -22.79 -11.42 -12.47
C ASP A 42 -22.48 -12.90 -12.26
N LYS A 43 -22.17 -13.29 -11.01
CA LYS A 43 -21.93 -14.70 -10.68
C LYS A 43 -23.16 -15.58 -10.85
N LEU A 44 -24.35 -15.06 -10.54
CA LEU A 44 -25.62 -15.81 -10.68
C LEU A 44 -25.98 -16.06 -12.15
N ILE A 45 -25.58 -15.19 -13.07
CA ILE A 45 -25.86 -15.30 -14.50
C ILE A 45 -24.68 -15.88 -15.31
N GLY A 46 -23.74 -16.56 -14.64
CA GLY A 46 -22.60 -17.23 -15.29
C GLY A 46 -21.36 -16.37 -15.48
N ALA A 47 -21.26 -15.24 -14.80
CA ALA A 47 -20.10 -14.34 -14.77
C ALA A 47 -19.66 -13.76 -16.14
N PRO A 48 -20.57 -13.25 -17.00
CA PRO A 48 -20.23 -12.68 -18.30
C PRO A 48 -19.27 -11.48 -18.19
N LEU A 49 -19.37 -10.67 -17.12
CA LEU A 49 -18.50 -9.50 -16.92
C LEU A 49 -17.05 -9.87 -16.56
N LYS A 50 -16.81 -11.11 -16.10
CA LYS A 50 -15.46 -11.58 -15.76
C LYS A 50 -14.49 -11.49 -16.94
N GLY A 51 -14.94 -11.86 -18.15
CA GLY A 51 -14.17 -11.76 -19.40
C GLY A 51 -13.84 -10.31 -19.74
N PHE A 52 -14.84 -9.43 -19.65
CA PHE A 52 -14.70 -8.00 -19.90
C PHE A 52 -13.71 -7.33 -18.92
N PHE A 53 -13.85 -7.58 -17.61
CA PHE A 53 -12.90 -7.05 -16.64
C PHE A 53 -11.48 -7.63 -16.78
N LYS A 54 -11.35 -8.90 -17.18
CA LYS A 54 -10.05 -9.50 -17.49
C LYS A 54 -9.39 -8.79 -18.68
N LEU A 55 -10.15 -8.46 -19.71
CA LEU A 55 -9.66 -7.74 -20.90
C LEU A 55 -9.21 -6.31 -20.55
N ILE A 56 -10.01 -5.57 -19.77
CA ILE A 56 -9.63 -4.22 -19.30
C ILE A 56 -8.36 -4.30 -18.44
N SER A 57 -8.29 -5.22 -17.50
CA SER A 57 -7.13 -5.38 -16.64
C SER A 57 -5.88 -5.75 -17.42
N SER A 58 -5.98 -6.64 -18.40
CA SER A 58 -4.83 -7.06 -19.21
C SER A 58 -4.30 -5.95 -20.13
N LYS A 59 -5.19 -5.08 -20.64
CA LYS A 59 -4.78 -3.93 -21.47
C LYS A 59 -4.35 -2.72 -20.63
N GLY A 60 -5.08 -2.42 -19.57
CA GLY A 60 -4.85 -1.23 -18.73
C GLY A 60 -3.59 -1.31 -17.87
N PHE A 61 -3.16 -2.51 -17.50
CA PHE A 61 -1.99 -2.71 -16.62
C PHE A 61 -0.80 -3.40 -17.31
N LYS A 62 -0.82 -3.51 -18.63
CA LYS A 62 0.21 -4.21 -19.43
C LYS A 62 1.63 -3.65 -19.22
N GLY A 63 1.74 -2.33 -18.96
CA GLY A 63 3.04 -1.68 -18.65
C GLY A 63 3.57 -1.96 -17.25
N TRP A 64 2.73 -2.50 -16.35
CA TRP A 64 3.09 -2.81 -14.97
C TRP A 64 3.42 -4.28 -14.75
N ASP A 65 3.23 -5.13 -15.76
CA ASP A 65 3.57 -6.55 -15.68
C ASP A 65 5.06 -6.73 -15.40
N GLY A 66 5.37 -7.46 -14.32
CA GLY A 66 6.75 -7.65 -13.84
C GLY A 66 7.27 -6.59 -12.86
N ILE A 67 6.53 -5.49 -12.60
CA ILE A 67 6.83 -4.49 -11.56
C ILE A 67 5.96 -4.77 -10.33
N HIS A 68 4.65 -4.78 -10.52
CA HIS A 68 3.65 -5.03 -9.48
C HIS A 68 2.43 -5.71 -10.11
N ALA A 69 1.98 -6.80 -9.51
CA ALA A 69 0.80 -7.54 -9.99
C ALA A 69 -0.49 -6.78 -9.63
N THR A 70 -0.73 -5.64 -10.29
CA THR A 70 -1.87 -4.75 -10.06
C THR A 70 -3.13 -5.27 -10.75
N GLY A 71 -4.28 -5.03 -10.18
CA GLY A 71 -5.58 -5.35 -10.77
C GLY A 71 -6.73 -4.87 -9.88
N LEU A 72 -7.82 -4.43 -10.51
CA LEU A 72 -8.95 -3.79 -9.81
C LEU A 72 -9.46 -4.59 -8.59
N ASN A 73 -9.42 -5.92 -8.65
CA ASN A 73 -9.94 -6.80 -7.61
C ASN A 73 -8.86 -7.54 -6.81
N LYS A 74 -7.58 -7.21 -7.01
CA LYS A 74 -6.48 -7.77 -6.22
C LYS A 74 -6.33 -7.01 -4.90
N ASN A 75 -5.77 -7.68 -3.89
CA ASN A 75 -5.35 -7.04 -2.66
C ASN A 75 -4.30 -5.98 -2.99
N GLU A 76 -4.52 -4.77 -2.49
CA GLU A 76 -3.72 -3.60 -2.84
C GLU A 76 -3.31 -2.82 -1.60
N GLU A 77 -2.41 -1.88 -1.80
CA GLU A 77 -1.91 -0.95 -0.80
C GLU A 77 -2.92 0.16 -0.53
N ASP A 78 -2.78 0.83 0.61
CA ASP A 78 -3.57 2.01 0.95
C ASP A 78 -3.13 3.28 0.19
N GLU A 79 -2.07 3.18 -0.60
CA GLU A 79 -1.44 4.31 -1.26
C GLU A 79 -2.39 5.06 -2.21
N GLY A 80 -3.38 4.36 -2.79
CA GLY A 80 -4.43 4.99 -3.59
C GLY A 80 -5.22 6.07 -2.84
N LEU A 81 -5.40 5.95 -1.51
CA LEU A 81 -6.03 6.98 -0.68
C LEU A 81 -5.13 8.22 -0.53
N TRP A 82 -3.82 8.02 -0.45
CA TRP A 82 -2.85 9.10 -0.31
C TRP A 82 -2.65 9.87 -1.61
N TYR A 83 -2.78 9.22 -2.77
CA TYR A 83 -2.81 9.89 -4.07
C TYR A 83 -3.94 10.93 -4.16
N LEU A 84 -5.10 10.66 -3.56
CA LEU A 84 -6.21 11.60 -3.57
C LEU A 84 -5.92 12.92 -2.82
N SER A 85 -4.93 12.92 -1.94
CA SER A 85 -4.48 14.12 -1.22
C SER A 85 -3.16 14.68 -1.75
N PHE A 86 -2.49 13.98 -2.68
CA PHE A 86 -1.13 14.29 -3.15
C PHE A 86 -0.06 14.36 -2.05
N LEU A 87 -0.32 13.76 -0.88
CA LEU A 87 0.58 13.80 0.28
C LEU A 87 1.35 12.49 0.42
N THR A 88 1.98 12.07 -0.66
CA THR A 88 2.80 10.86 -0.71
C THR A 88 3.96 11.00 -1.67
N PRO A 89 5.16 10.53 -1.32
CA PRO A 89 6.28 10.49 -2.26
C PRO A 89 6.04 9.50 -3.41
N ALA A 90 5.03 8.64 -3.32
CA ALA A 90 4.66 7.72 -4.39
C ALA A 90 4.11 8.44 -5.65
N VAL A 91 3.80 9.74 -5.59
CA VAL A 91 3.53 10.55 -6.78
C VAL A 91 4.68 10.49 -7.78
N ALA A 92 5.90 10.25 -7.31
CA ALA A 92 7.07 10.00 -8.15
C ALA A 92 6.94 8.77 -9.07
N LEU A 93 5.98 7.85 -8.85
CA LEU A 93 5.69 6.79 -9.82
C LEU A 93 5.16 7.34 -11.15
N PHE A 94 4.49 8.48 -11.13
CA PHE A 94 3.86 9.08 -12.30
C PHE A 94 4.64 10.25 -12.88
N THR A 95 5.71 10.68 -12.23
CA THR A 95 6.50 11.83 -12.65
C THR A 95 7.92 11.75 -12.11
N PRO A 96 8.96 11.94 -12.96
CA PRO A 96 10.36 11.88 -12.56
C PRO A 96 10.85 13.20 -11.93
N TYR A 97 10.07 13.81 -11.04
CA TYR A 97 10.42 15.05 -10.32
C TYR A 97 10.50 14.82 -8.81
N THR A 98 11.17 13.75 -8.40
CA THR A 98 11.27 13.33 -6.99
C THR A 98 11.92 14.40 -6.12
N SER A 99 12.88 15.16 -6.66
CA SER A 99 13.54 16.25 -5.95
C SER A 99 12.57 17.32 -5.47
N GLU A 100 11.53 17.63 -6.25
CA GLU A 100 10.50 18.63 -5.93
C GLU A 100 9.54 18.15 -4.83
N PHE A 101 9.41 16.82 -4.67
CA PHE A 101 8.50 16.20 -3.68
C PHE A 101 9.23 15.65 -2.46
N SER A 102 10.53 15.94 -2.29
CA SER A 102 11.36 15.41 -1.19
C SER A 102 10.82 15.76 0.21
N TYR A 103 10.09 16.86 0.36
CA TYR A 103 9.43 17.23 1.61
C TYR A 103 8.35 16.25 2.06
N LEU A 104 7.86 15.37 1.17
CA LEU A 104 6.89 14.31 1.46
C LEU A 104 7.55 13.02 1.96
N ASN A 105 8.88 12.89 1.89
CA ASN A 105 9.58 11.66 2.28
C ASN A 105 9.21 11.22 3.69
N VAL A 106 9.17 12.17 4.64
CA VAL A 106 8.75 11.91 6.00
C VAL A 106 7.49 12.72 6.31
N TYR A 107 6.35 12.12 6.06
CA TYR A 107 5.03 12.73 6.28
C TYR A 107 4.85 13.24 7.71
N ASP A 108 5.40 12.54 8.71
CA ASP A 108 5.32 12.94 10.12
C ASP A 108 6.06 14.26 10.44
N ASN A 109 6.87 14.79 9.49
CA ASN A 109 7.52 16.08 9.59
C ASN A 109 6.72 17.24 8.96
N LEU A 110 5.58 16.97 8.34
CA LEU A 110 4.70 18.00 7.80
C LEU A 110 4.09 18.85 8.93
N ASP A 111 3.54 19.99 8.57
CA ASP A 111 2.86 20.85 9.54
C ASP A 111 1.61 20.15 10.13
N LYS A 112 1.31 20.45 11.39
CA LYS A 112 0.22 19.82 12.13
C LYS A 112 -1.16 19.99 11.47
N PRO A 113 -1.55 21.14 10.92
CA PRO A 113 -2.81 21.29 10.19
C PRO A 113 -2.92 20.35 8.99
N THR A 114 -1.86 20.23 8.17
CA THR A 114 -1.81 19.33 7.01
C THR A 114 -1.95 17.87 7.44
N ILE A 115 -1.19 17.43 8.45
CA ILE A 115 -1.30 16.07 9.03
C ILE A 115 -2.72 15.85 9.54
N SER A 116 -3.27 16.74 10.34
CA SER A 116 -4.61 16.58 10.93
C SER A 116 -5.70 16.44 9.85
N LYS A 117 -5.68 17.29 8.83
CA LYS A 117 -6.66 17.27 7.74
C LYS A 117 -6.56 15.99 6.91
N SER A 118 -5.37 15.60 6.52
CA SER A 118 -5.16 14.42 5.67
C SER A 118 -5.38 13.11 6.43
N MET A 119 -4.98 13.02 7.71
CA MET A 119 -5.29 11.86 8.55
C MET A 119 -6.79 11.73 8.81
N LYS A 120 -7.52 12.83 9.01
CA LYS A 120 -8.99 12.80 9.12
C LYS A 120 -9.63 12.24 7.85
N PHE A 121 -9.14 12.62 6.67
CA PHE A 121 -9.60 12.07 5.39
C PHE A 121 -9.27 10.57 5.30
N TYR A 122 -8.03 10.17 5.59
CA TYR A 122 -7.58 8.78 5.55
C TYR A 122 -8.40 7.87 6.48
N VAL A 123 -8.51 8.25 7.75
CA VAL A 123 -9.28 7.50 8.76
C VAL A 123 -10.75 7.37 8.34
N SER A 124 -11.38 8.46 7.88
CA SER A 124 -12.77 8.44 7.44
C SER A 124 -12.97 7.59 6.18
N SER A 125 -11.99 7.54 5.29
CA SER A 125 -12.02 6.68 4.10
C SER A 125 -11.92 5.21 4.48
N LEU A 126 -11.00 4.85 5.36
CA LEU A 126 -10.87 3.47 5.86
C LEU A 126 -12.16 3.01 6.59
N ARG A 127 -12.76 3.89 7.41
CA ARG A 127 -14.02 3.58 8.10
C ARG A 127 -15.16 3.31 7.11
N ARG A 128 -15.29 4.12 6.05
CA ARG A 128 -16.29 3.90 4.99
C ARG A 128 -16.08 2.59 4.26
N ILE A 129 -14.82 2.27 3.92
CA ILE A 129 -14.48 1.01 3.24
C ILE A 129 -14.79 -0.16 4.15
N TYR A 130 -14.33 -0.14 5.40
CA TYR A 130 -14.57 -1.20 6.37
C TYR A 130 -16.08 -1.45 6.60
N TYR A 131 -16.87 -0.38 6.76
CA TYR A 131 -18.31 -0.47 6.85
C TYR A 131 -18.93 -1.11 5.60
N ALA A 132 -18.48 -0.74 4.41
CA ALA A 132 -18.98 -1.32 3.16
C ALA A 132 -18.61 -2.81 2.99
N LEU A 133 -17.55 -3.28 3.66
CA LEU A 133 -17.10 -4.66 3.68
C LEU A 133 -17.79 -5.53 4.76
N GLY A 134 -18.72 -4.98 5.52
CA GLY A 134 -19.53 -5.71 6.50
C GLY A 134 -19.24 -5.34 7.96
N ASN A 135 -18.24 -4.49 8.24
CA ASN A 135 -17.89 -3.99 9.57
C ASN A 135 -17.65 -5.09 10.61
N ASP A 136 -17.10 -6.21 10.17
CA ASP A 136 -16.79 -7.39 10.98
C ASP A 136 -15.36 -7.91 10.69
N GLY A 137 -14.71 -8.48 11.69
CA GLY A 137 -13.38 -9.06 11.58
C GLY A 137 -12.25 -8.02 11.59
N THR A 138 -11.06 -8.47 11.21
CA THR A 138 -9.83 -7.67 11.23
C THR A 138 -9.61 -7.00 9.87
N PHE A 139 -9.33 -5.70 9.89
CA PHE A 139 -8.97 -4.96 8.68
C PHE A 139 -7.45 -4.90 8.51
N LEU A 140 -6.93 -5.73 7.64
CA LEU A 140 -5.50 -5.81 7.34
C LEU A 140 -5.14 -4.87 6.19
N ILE A 141 -4.25 -3.93 6.45
CA ILE A 141 -3.84 -2.89 5.51
C ILE A 141 -2.35 -3.03 5.21
N LYS A 142 -1.99 -3.12 3.94
CA LYS A 142 -0.62 -3.01 3.46
C LYS A 142 -0.32 -1.56 3.13
N SER A 143 0.75 -1.03 3.70
CA SER A 143 1.18 0.35 3.49
C SER A 143 2.69 0.41 3.34
N VAL A 144 3.18 0.49 2.11
CA VAL A 144 4.63 0.51 1.83
C VAL A 144 5.25 1.85 2.20
N MET A 145 4.54 2.95 1.93
CA MET A 145 5.01 4.30 2.23
C MET A 145 4.75 4.73 3.69
N SER A 146 4.17 3.85 4.52
CA SER A 146 3.92 4.14 5.94
C SER A 146 5.20 4.32 6.76
N SER A 147 6.34 3.93 6.22
CA SER A 147 7.65 4.20 6.84
C SER A 147 7.86 5.67 7.19
N GLY A 148 7.36 6.60 6.37
CA GLY A 148 7.36 8.04 6.68
C GLY A 148 6.18 8.53 7.55
N ARG A 149 5.23 7.65 7.93
CA ARG A 149 3.95 7.96 8.59
C ARG A 149 3.72 7.20 9.90
N VAL A 150 4.74 6.52 10.41
CA VAL A 150 4.61 5.57 11.54
C VAL A 150 3.96 6.21 12.76
N GLN A 151 4.37 7.43 13.13
CA GLN A 151 3.82 8.13 14.28
C GLN A 151 2.36 8.55 14.05
N SER A 152 2.06 9.16 12.91
CA SER A 152 0.70 9.59 12.57
C SER A 152 -0.27 8.42 12.51
N ILE A 153 0.16 7.27 11.95
CA ILE A 153 -0.65 6.05 11.95
C ILE A 153 -0.91 5.59 13.37
N LYS A 154 0.12 5.43 14.19
CA LYS A 154 -0.05 4.92 15.56
C LYS A 154 -0.88 5.86 16.45
N GLN A 155 -0.74 7.17 16.28
CA GLN A 155 -1.56 8.16 16.99
C GLN A 155 -3.04 8.09 16.62
N ASN A 156 -3.37 7.80 15.36
CA ASN A 156 -4.76 7.75 14.89
C ASN A 156 -5.40 6.35 15.01
N PHE A 157 -4.56 5.32 15.18
CA PHE A 157 -4.97 3.93 15.38
C PHE A 157 -4.18 3.32 16.54
N PRO A 158 -4.40 3.80 17.79
CA PRO A 158 -3.61 3.37 18.95
C PRO A 158 -3.71 1.86 19.22
N GLU A 159 -4.88 1.27 18.95
CA GLU A 159 -5.13 -0.18 19.14
C GLU A 159 -4.65 -1.04 17.97
N SER A 160 -4.11 -0.44 16.90
CA SER A 160 -3.63 -1.22 15.76
C SER A 160 -2.35 -1.98 16.10
N GLN A 161 -2.26 -3.20 15.62
CA GLN A 161 -1.00 -3.96 15.57
C GLN A 161 -0.25 -3.60 14.29
N LEU A 162 1.01 -3.26 14.43
CA LEU A 162 1.89 -2.99 13.31
C LEU A 162 2.76 -4.20 13.03
N ILE A 163 2.86 -4.59 11.78
CA ILE A 163 3.78 -5.63 11.32
C ILE A 163 4.83 -4.98 10.42
N HIS A 164 6.07 -4.98 10.87
CA HIS A 164 7.19 -4.43 10.11
C HIS A 164 8.01 -5.54 9.46
N VAL A 165 7.98 -5.61 8.13
CA VAL A 165 8.85 -6.54 7.38
C VAL A 165 10.20 -5.88 7.20
N LYS A 166 11.15 -6.28 8.03
CA LYS A 166 12.53 -5.77 8.04
C LYS A 166 13.35 -6.38 6.92
N ARG A 167 13.99 -5.54 6.13
CA ARG A 167 14.91 -5.95 5.06
C ARG A 167 16.14 -5.06 5.05
N SER A 168 17.30 -5.61 4.73
CA SER A 168 18.54 -4.84 4.59
C SER A 168 18.36 -3.69 3.61
N ILE A 169 18.85 -2.49 3.98
CA ILE A 169 18.83 -1.30 3.12
C ILE A 169 19.60 -1.54 1.81
N HIS A 170 20.68 -2.29 1.84
CA HIS A 170 21.47 -2.65 0.65
C HIS A 170 20.68 -3.45 -0.39
N LYS A 171 19.68 -4.22 0.05
CA LYS A 171 18.76 -4.96 -0.85
C LYS A 171 17.51 -4.16 -1.17
N THR A 172 17.08 -3.29 -0.27
CA THR A 172 15.85 -2.49 -0.43
C THR A 172 16.06 -1.34 -1.39
N LEU A 173 17.16 -0.59 -1.26
CA LEU A 173 17.44 0.60 -2.05
C LEU A 173 17.51 0.33 -3.57
N PRO A 174 18.27 -0.66 -4.07
CA PRO A 174 18.27 -0.96 -5.51
C PRO A 174 16.88 -1.39 -6.03
N SER A 175 16.15 -2.17 -5.22
CA SER A 175 14.79 -2.62 -5.57
C SER A 175 13.82 -1.44 -5.66
N TYR A 176 13.91 -0.49 -4.73
CA TYR A 176 13.10 0.72 -4.71
C TYR A 176 13.39 1.58 -5.95
N ILE A 177 14.65 1.89 -6.23
CA ILE A 177 15.06 2.66 -7.41
C ILE A 177 14.60 1.96 -8.69
N SER A 178 14.79 0.66 -8.81
CA SER A 178 14.38 -0.11 -9.99
C SER A 178 12.88 -0.04 -10.25
N MET A 179 12.06 -0.05 -9.21
CA MET A 179 10.61 0.06 -9.33
C MET A 179 10.18 1.38 -9.99
N PHE A 180 10.74 2.50 -9.55
CA PHE A 180 10.45 3.83 -10.08
C PHE A 180 11.06 4.02 -11.48
N SER A 181 12.31 3.63 -11.66
CA SER A 181 13.00 3.78 -12.95
C SER A 181 12.28 3.09 -14.11
N LYS A 182 11.66 1.95 -13.87
CA LYS A 182 10.88 1.24 -14.88
C LYS A 182 9.68 2.06 -15.35
N THR A 183 8.97 2.72 -14.44
CA THR A 183 7.84 3.59 -14.79
C THR A 183 8.31 4.86 -15.47
N TRP A 184 9.39 5.46 -15.00
CA TRP A 184 9.96 6.67 -15.57
C TRP A 184 10.38 6.48 -17.03
N ASN A 185 11.05 5.36 -17.33
CA ASN A 185 11.46 5.03 -18.69
C ASN A 185 10.29 4.86 -19.70
N LEU A 186 9.05 4.68 -19.19
CA LEU A 186 7.85 4.64 -20.00
C LEU A 186 7.27 6.04 -20.28
N ILE A 187 7.61 7.02 -19.45
CA ILE A 187 7.00 8.36 -19.45
C ILE A 187 7.97 9.41 -20.04
N SER A 188 9.24 9.28 -19.76
CA SER A 188 10.27 10.23 -20.19
C SER A 188 11.52 9.53 -20.71
N PRO A 189 12.02 9.92 -21.89
CA PRO A 189 13.25 9.36 -22.45
C PRO A 189 14.51 9.79 -21.70
N GLU A 190 14.47 10.93 -21.05
CA GLU A 190 15.60 11.50 -20.32
C GLU A 190 15.17 11.89 -18.90
N ILE A 191 15.96 11.43 -17.93
CA ILE A 191 15.73 11.68 -16.51
C ILE A 191 17.02 12.19 -15.90
N GLU A 192 16.97 13.35 -15.26
CA GLU A 192 18.13 13.96 -14.64
C GLU A 192 18.67 13.10 -13.48
N PRO A 193 20.01 12.95 -13.36
CA PRO A 193 20.64 12.18 -12.28
C PRO A 193 20.22 12.60 -10.87
N LYS A 194 19.86 13.90 -10.68
CA LYS A 194 19.38 14.42 -9.39
C LYS A 194 18.09 13.72 -8.93
N GLU A 195 17.21 13.28 -9.85
CA GLU A 195 15.96 12.62 -9.53
C GLU A 195 16.19 11.22 -8.97
N TYR A 196 17.13 10.47 -9.52
CA TYR A 196 17.55 9.17 -8.96
C TYR A 196 18.21 9.31 -7.59
N LYS A 197 18.99 10.37 -7.39
CA LYS A 197 19.58 10.69 -6.08
C LYS A 197 18.50 11.01 -5.06
N ALA A 198 17.53 11.85 -5.41
CA ALA A 198 16.40 12.21 -4.56
C ALA A 198 15.54 10.97 -4.21
N LEU A 199 15.30 10.08 -5.20
CA LEU A 199 14.60 8.82 -4.98
C LEU A 199 15.36 7.91 -4.00
N GLY A 200 16.66 7.80 -4.14
CA GLY A 200 17.52 7.07 -3.20
C GLY A 200 17.44 7.66 -1.79
N GLN A 201 17.42 8.99 -1.67
CA GLN A 201 17.28 9.68 -0.39
C GLN A 201 15.94 9.38 0.26
N THR A 202 14.84 9.29 -0.51
CA THR A 202 13.52 8.89 0.01
C THR A 202 13.57 7.52 0.72
N ALA A 203 14.25 6.53 0.12
CA ALA A 203 14.38 5.21 0.75
C ALA A 203 15.23 5.25 2.02
N ILE A 204 16.27 6.09 2.06
CA ILE A 204 17.12 6.30 3.25
C ILE A 204 16.30 6.98 4.36
N ASP A 205 15.53 8.01 4.01
CA ASP A 205 14.68 8.72 4.96
C ASP A 205 13.63 7.79 5.58
N PHE A 206 13.02 6.92 4.79
CA PHE A 206 12.11 5.88 5.28
C PHE A 206 12.78 4.93 6.25
N PHE A 207 13.96 4.43 5.90
CA PHE A 207 14.71 3.52 6.75
C PHE A 207 15.06 4.17 8.09
N ASN A 208 15.57 5.39 8.06
CA ASN A 208 15.95 6.15 9.26
C ASN A 208 14.73 6.44 10.14
N HIS A 209 13.64 6.93 9.53
CA HIS A 209 12.42 7.25 10.27
C HIS A 209 11.79 6.00 10.91
N THR A 210 11.67 4.91 10.14
CA THR A 210 11.15 3.65 10.68
C THR A 210 12.04 3.12 11.80
N SER A 211 13.35 3.07 11.60
CA SER A 211 14.30 2.59 12.62
C SER A 211 14.21 3.38 13.92
N LYS A 212 13.92 4.69 13.85
CA LYS A 212 13.76 5.55 15.01
C LYS A 212 12.49 5.26 15.81
N TYR A 213 11.38 4.98 15.13
CA TYR A 213 10.07 4.98 15.77
C TYR A 213 9.42 3.61 15.90
N ILE A 214 9.80 2.62 15.09
CA ILE A 214 9.14 1.32 15.07
C ILE A 214 9.21 0.58 16.41
N ASN A 215 10.34 0.67 17.09
CA ASN A 215 10.55 0.01 18.40
C ASN A 215 9.64 0.56 19.52
N ASN A 216 9.10 1.78 19.33
CA ASN A 216 8.19 2.41 20.29
C ASN A 216 6.71 2.11 20.00
N THR A 217 6.42 1.25 19.01
CA THR A 217 5.06 0.99 18.55
C THR A 217 4.53 -0.39 18.91
N ASN A 218 5.29 -1.21 19.64
CA ASN A 218 4.99 -2.63 19.89
C ASN A 218 4.73 -3.39 18.58
N ALA A 219 5.49 -3.08 17.53
CA ALA A 219 5.33 -3.71 16.23
C ALA A 219 5.91 -5.12 16.23
N HIS A 220 5.22 -6.06 15.60
CA HIS A 220 5.79 -7.36 15.25
C HIS A 220 6.84 -7.19 14.16
N ILE A 221 8.07 -7.57 14.45
CA ILE A 221 9.18 -7.50 13.48
C ILE A 221 9.31 -8.85 12.77
N VAL A 222 9.17 -8.82 11.45
CA VAL A 222 9.31 -10.00 10.58
C VAL A 222 10.55 -9.82 9.71
N ASP A 223 11.53 -10.67 9.86
CA ASP A 223 12.68 -10.65 8.97
C ASP A 223 12.29 -11.16 7.57
N TYR A 224 12.67 -10.40 6.55
CA TYR A 224 12.34 -10.72 5.16
C TYR A 224 12.91 -12.07 4.72
N GLU A 225 14.11 -12.42 5.17
CA GLU A 225 14.77 -13.68 4.81
C GLU A 225 14.02 -14.88 5.41
N ASP A 226 13.54 -14.77 6.64
CA ASP A 226 12.73 -15.81 7.28
C ASP A 226 11.38 -15.96 6.59
N LEU A 227 10.75 -14.83 6.22
CA LEU A 227 9.51 -14.83 5.47
C LEU A 227 9.63 -15.50 4.11
N ILE A 228 10.77 -15.38 3.42
CA ILE A 228 10.97 -16.07 2.13
C ILE A 228 11.27 -17.55 2.34
N LYS A 229 12.04 -17.88 3.37
CA LYS A 229 12.46 -19.25 3.66
C LYS A 229 11.28 -20.13 4.06
N ASP A 230 10.40 -19.63 4.94
CA ASP A 230 9.19 -20.33 5.38
C ASP A 230 8.02 -19.35 5.56
N PRO A 231 7.32 -19.02 4.46
CA PRO A 231 6.26 -18.04 4.47
C PRO A 231 5.07 -18.41 5.36
N LEU A 232 4.71 -19.71 5.41
CA LEU A 232 3.55 -20.16 6.16
C LEU A 232 3.81 -20.14 7.66
N SER A 233 4.91 -20.71 8.13
CA SER A 233 5.27 -20.68 9.56
C SER A 233 5.43 -19.25 10.07
N THR A 234 6.07 -18.38 9.27
CA THR A 234 6.24 -16.96 9.62
C THR A 234 4.88 -16.24 9.75
N ALA A 235 3.95 -16.50 8.83
CA ALA A 235 2.62 -15.90 8.89
C ALA A 235 1.75 -16.45 10.04
N MET A 236 1.84 -17.75 10.32
CA MET A 236 1.08 -18.38 11.42
C MET A 236 1.44 -17.80 12.78
N LYS A 237 2.72 -17.56 13.06
CA LYS A 237 3.17 -16.93 14.30
C LYS A 237 2.50 -15.56 14.56
N LEU A 238 2.19 -14.82 13.51
CA LEU A 238 1.51 -13.52 13.62
C LEU A 238 0.00 -13.62 13.87
N LEU A 239 -0.58 -14.81 13.76
CA LEU A 239 -2.00 -15.05 13.98
C LEU A 239 -2.27 -15.67 15.35
N ASP A 240 -1.23 -16.24 15.97
CA ASP A 240 -1.30 -16.86 17.28
C ASP A 240 -1.02 -15.84 18.41
N ASP A 241 -0.39 -14.70 18.09
CA ASP A 241 -0.13 -13.54 18.97
C ASP A 241 -1.34 -12.57 18.95
#